data_da5d4cda946596ac87461b0ebe21adca
#
_entry.id   da5d4cda946596ac87461b0ebe21adca
#
_cell.length_a   1.000
_cell.length_b   1.000
_cell.length_c   1.000
_cell.angle_alpha   90.00
_cell.angle_beta   90.00
_cell.angle_gamma   90.00
#
_symmetry.space_group_name_H-M   'P 1'
#
loop_
_entity.id
_entity.type
_entity.pdbx_description
1 polymer ?
#
loop_
_entity_poly.entity_id
_entity_poly.type
_entity_poly.pdbx_seq_one_letter_code
_entity_poly.pdbx_strand_id
1 'polypeptide(L)' 'MSADERIQAARQHWLTAVRLAHDAEEEYLAAVREKADPSLVAMLRERAIGWKGVEDGATAIYRIIEGLER' A
#
# COMPACT_ATOMS: atom_id res chain seq x y z
N MET A 1 12.87 -14.11 -18.16
CA MET A 1 12.51 -14.11 -16.73
C MET A 1 11.73 -15.38 -16.40
N SER A 2 12.11 -16.10 -15.37
CA SER A 2 11.41 -17.33 -14.97
C SER A 2 10.10 -17.02 -14.25
N ALA A 3 9.23 -18.01 -14.11
CA ALA A 3 7.98 -17.87 -13.36
C ALA A 3 8.26 -17.44 -11.91
N ASP A 4 9.26 -18.05 -11.27
CA ASP A 4 9.63 -17.70 -9.89
C ASP A 4 10.09 -16.26 -9.78
N GLU A 5 10.86 -15.76 -10.74
CA GLU A 5 11.33 -14.37 -10.74
C GLU A 5 10.17 -13.40 -10.89
N ARG A 6 9.19 -13.73 -11.74
CA ARG A 6 7.99 -12.89 -11.92
C ARG A 6 7.15 -12.84 -10.65
N ILE A 7 6.97 -13.98 -10.00
CA ILE A 7 6.22 -14.05 -8.75
C ILE A 7 6.95 -13.25 -7.67
N GLN A 8 8.27 -13.39 -7.57
CA GLN A 8 9.06 -12.63 -6.59
C GLN A 8 9.00 -11.12 -6.82
N ALA A 9 9.08 -10.69 -8.08
CA ALA A 9 8.97 -9.26 -8.40
C ALA A 9 7.60 -8.70 -8.02
N ALA A 10 6.53 -9.43 -8.32
CA ALA A 10 5.18 -9.03 -7.97
C ALA A 10 4.99 -9.01 -6.44
N ARG A 11 5.56 -9.97 -5.74
CA ARG A 11 5.52 -10.06 -4.28
C ARG A 11 6.23 -8.88 -3.63
N GLN A 12 7.41 -8.51 -4.14
CA GLN A 12 8.17 -7.36 -3.60
C GLN A 12 7.41 -6.06 -3.80
N HIS A 13 6.79 -5.89 -4.97
CA HIS A 13 5.96 -4.72 -5.25
C HIS A 13 4.77 -4.66 -4.29
N TRP A 14 4.09 -5.79 -4.08
CA TRP A 14 2.97 -5.88 -3.16
C TRP A 14 3.39 -5.54 -1.72
N LEU A 15 4.49 -6.13 -1.22
CA LEU A 15 4.98 -5.88 0.13
C LEU A 15 5.36 -4.41 0.33
N THR A 16 5.96 -3.78 -0.67
CA THR A 16 6.29 -2.35 -0.63
C THR A 16 5.02 -1.51 -0.53
N ALA A 17 4.01 -1.82 -1.33
CA ALA A 17 2.74 -1.10 -1.30
C ALA A 17 2.03 -1.26 0.05
N VAL A 18 2.03 -2.46 0.63
CA VAL A 18 1.46 -2.73 1.96
C VAL A 18 2.16 -1.87 3.02
N ARG A 19 3.48 -1.82 3.01
CA ARG A 19 4.24 -1.05 3.98
C ARG A 19 3.96 0.44 3.85
N LEU A 20 3.95 0.98 2.62
CA LEU A 20 3.68 2.40 2.40
C LEU A 20 2.27 2.79 2.81
N ALA A 21 1.29 1.94 2.54
CA ALA A 21 -0.09 2.17 2.97
C ALA A 21 -0.20 2.16 4.50
N HIS A 22 0.47 1.22 5.15
CA HIS A 22 0.50 1.15 6.62
C HIS A 22 1.15 2.39 7.22
N ASP A 23 2.30 2.81 6.70
CA ASP A 23 3.01 3.99 7.20
C ASP A 23 2.16 5.25 7.03
N ALA A 24 1.49 5.41 5.90
CA ALA A 24 0.61 6.55 5.65
C ALA A 24 -0.57 6.58 6.63
N GLU A 25 -1.15 5.43 6.93
CA GLU A 25 -2.24 5.31 7.90
C GLU A 25 -1.76 5.68 9.31
N GLU A 26 -0.58 5.19 9.71
CA GLU A 26 0.01 5.51 11.01
C GLU A 26 0.27 7.01 11.17
N GLU A 27 0.78 7.67 10.12
CA GLU A 27 0.98 9.13 10.14
C GLU A 27 -0.34 9.86 10.33
N TYR A 28 -1.39 9.42 9.63
CA TYR A 28 -2.72 10.02 9.76
C TYR A 28 -3.25 9.85 11.18
N LEU A 29 -3.20 8.63 11.73
CA LEU A 29 -3.70 8.35 13.07
C LEU A 29 -2.92 9.12 14.14
N ALA A 30 -1.60 9.24 13.98
CA ALA A 30 -0.77 10.03 14.88
C ALA A 30 -1.18 11.51 14.88
N ALA A 31 -1.42 12.06 13.69
CA ALA A 31 -1.86 13.46 13.56
C ALA A 31 -3.22 13.69 14.25
N VAL A 32 -4.14 12.74 14.16
CA VAL A 32 -5.42 12.80 14.84
C VAL A 32 -5.22 12.79 16.36
N ARG A 33 -4.39 11.88 16.85
CA ARG A 33 -4.12 11.76 18.30
C ARG A 33 -3.46 13.02 18.86
N GLU A 34 -2.57 13.64 18.09
CA GLU A 34 -1.83 14.84 18.50
C GLU A 34 -2.63 16.12 18.27
N LYS A 35 -3.85 16.03 17.76
CA LYS A 35 -4.70 17.17 17.45
C LYS A 35 -4.02 18.18 16.53
N ALA A 36 -3.36 17.67 15.48
CA ALA A 36 -2.69 18.48 14.49
C ALA A 36 -3.68 19.36 13.73
N ASP A 37 -3.14 20.34 13.00
CA ASP A 37 -3.94 21.25 12.18
C ASP A 37 -4.91 20.47 11.28
N PRO A 38 -6.20 20.88 11.21
CA PRO A 38 -7.19 20.17 10.39
C PRO A 38 -6.80 20.02 8.92
N SER A 39 -6.09 20.99 8.35
CA SER A 39 -5.63 20.92 6.96
C SER A 39 -4.60 19.80 6.80
N LEU A 40 -3.69 19.66 7.75
CA LEU A 40 -2.70 18.59 7.75
C LEU A 40 -3.36 17.23 7.91
N VAL A 41 -4.32 17.12 8.83
CA VAL A 41 -5.07 15.87 9.04
C VAL A 41 -5.78 15.45 7.77
N ALA A 42 -6.45 16.40 7.08
CA ALA A 42 -7.14 16.13 5.83
C ALA A 42 -6.19 15.64 4.75
N MET A 43 -5.02 16.27 4.61
CA MET A 43 -4.01 15.88 3.63
C MET A 43 -3.49 14.46 3.90
N LEU A 44 -3.19 14.15 5.17
CA LEU A 44 -2.70 12.83 5.55
C LEU A 44 -3.76 11.74 5.35
N ARG A 45 -5.02 12.09 5.57
CA ARG A 45 -6.14 11.17 5.32
C ARG A 45 -6.24 10.83 3.84
N GLU A 46 -6.18 11.84 2.96
CA GLU A 46 -6.23 11.62 1.52
C GLU A 46 -5.05 10.77 1.05
N ARG A 47 -3.87 11.01 1.59
CA ARG A 47 -2.67 10.24 1.28
C ARG A 47 -2.84 8.78 1.72
N ALA A 48 -3.38 8.53 2.90
CA ALA A 48 -3.63 7.18 3.39
C ALA A 48 -4.65 6.43 2.52
N ILE A 49 -5.72 7.11 2.10
CA ILE A 49 -6.73 6.54 1.19
C ILE A 49 -6.08 6.19 -0.15
N GLY A 50 -5.24 7.08 -0.69
CA GLY A 50 -4.52 6.84 -1.95
C GLY A 50 -3.62 5.62 -1.88
N TRP A 51 -2.82 5.48 -0.83
CA TRP A 51 -1.93 4.34 -0.65
C TRP A 51 -2.72 3.04 -0.43
N LYS A 52 -3.86 3.10 0.25
CA LYS A 52 -4.73 1.93 0.42
C LYS A 52 -5.24 1.43 -0.94
N GLY A 53 -5.59 2.33 -1.84
CA GLY A 53 -5.97 1.98 -3.21
C GLY A 53 -4.81 1.31 -3.96
N VAL A 54 -3.59 1.81 -3.80
CA VAL A 54 -2.39 1.21 -4.41
C VAL A 54 -2.15 -0.19 -3.85
N GLU A 55 -2.29 -0.37 -2.54
CA GLU A 55 -2.17 -1.68 -1.89
C GLU A 55 -3.18 -2.67 -2.45
N ASP A 56 -4.43 -2.26 -2.57
CA ASP A 56 -5.49 -3.12 -3.09
C ASP A 56 -5.22 -3.54 -4.54
N GLY A 57 -4.76 -2.60 -5.38
CA GLY A 57 -4.36 -2.88 -6.76
C GLY A 57 -3.18 -3.83 -6.85
N ALA A 58 -2.14 -3.61 -6.04
CA ALA A 58 -0.96 -4.46 -6.01
C ALA A 58 -1.30 -5.88 -5.53
N THR A 59 -2.20 -6.00 -4.56
CA THR A 59 -2.69 -7.29 -4.07
C THR A 59 -3.40 -8.07 -5.17
N ALA A 60 -4.26 -7.40 -5.93
CA ALA A 60 -4.99 -8.03 -7.03
C ALA A 60 -4.01 -8.51 -8.12
N ILE A 61 -3.04 -7.67 -8.49
CA ILE A 61 -2.04 -8.02 -9.50
C ILE A 61 -1.19 -9.22 -9.03
N TYR A 62 -0.75 -9.20 -7.78
CA TYR A 62 0.03 -10.31 -7.22
C TYR A 62 -0.73 -11.63 -7.29
N ARG A 63 -2.01 -11.63 -6.92
CA ARG A 63 -2.86 -12.82 -6.96
C ARG A 63 -3.06 -13.35 -8.37
N ILE A 64 -3.22 -12.45 -9.35
CA ILE A 64 -3.35 -12.82 -10.75
C ILE A 64 -2.07 -13.47 -11.25
N ILE A 65 -0.93 -12.87 -11.00
CA ILE A 65 0.38 -13.38 -11.44
C ILE A 65 0.66 -14.75 -10.79
N GLU A 66 0.43 -14.86 -9.49
CA GLU A 66 0.62 -16.13 -8.79
C GLU A 66 -0.27 -17.23 -9.37
N GLY A 67 -1.52 -16.92 -9.66
CA GLY A 67 -2.45 -17.86 -10.26
C GLY A 67 -2.05 -18.30 -11.66
N LEU A 68 -1.54 -17.37 -12.48
CA LEU A 68 -1.11 -17.67 -13.85
C LEU A 68 0.18 -18.49 -13.90
N GLU A 69 1.07 -18.29 -12.93
CA GLU A 69 2.39 -18.95 -12.92
C GLU A 69 2.39 -20.31 -12.24
N ARG A 70 1.31 -20.65 -11.57
CA ARG A 70 1.12 -21.98 -11.00
C ARG A 70 0.43 -22.89 -12.01
#